data_f4afcf42c9528b9160254b74ac75b8bd
#
_entry.id   f4afcf42c9528b9160254b74ac75b8bd
#
_cell.length_a   1.000
_cell.length_b   1.000
_cell.length_c   1.000
_cell.angle_alpha   90.00
_cell.angle_beta   90.00
_cell.angle_gamma   90.00
#
_symmetry.space_group_name_H-M   'P 1'
#
loop_
_entity.id
_entity.type
_entity.pdbx_description
1 polymer ?
#
loop_
_entity_poly.entity_id
_entity_poly.type
_entity_poly.pdbx_seq_one_letter_code
_entity_poly.pdbx_strand_id
1 'polypeptide(L)'
;MKLEIKNLTKTFDGAKALTNVSVTLNPGVYGLLGANGSGKTTLFRLICGVIKADEGKIIYNGEDISLNEEMFRSVLGFLPQDFSYYADFTGLKFMLYIAALKGLRGKLAKQRSLELLDLVGLSEQKDKKIKKYSGGMKQRLGIAQAMINDPEVLILDEPTVGLDPKERVRFRNLISSLSDNKIIILSTHIVSDVESISDEVLVLNKGVIQDRGSVNQLLKNIENSVWEVRTTQREMKSYYHSFSISNQKYEGDDVVLRIISAKKPANNAVQAKANLEDLYLYYFRTEF
;
A
#
# COMPACT_ATOMS: atom_id res chain seq x y z
N MET A 1 21.58 1.20 -3.25
CA MET A 1 20.54 0.35 -2.64
C MET A 1 19.62 -0.17 -3.71
N LYS A 2 19.31 -1.48 -3.70
CA LYS A 2 18.49 -2.13 -4.72
C LYS A 2 17.85 -3.40 -4.15
N LEU A 3 16.54 -3.55 -4.34
CA LEU A 3 15.80 -4.77 -3.99
C LEU A 3 15.28 -5.41 -5.30
N GLU A 4 15.67 -6.65 -5.56
CA GLU A 4 15.26 -7.40 -6.75
C GLU A 4 14.44 -8.63 -6.35
N ILE A 5 13.27 -8.75 -6.91
CA ILE A 5 12.42 -9.93 -6.81
C ILE A 5 12.55 -10.65 -8.15
N LYS A 6 12.92 -11.94 -8.18
CA LYS A 6 13.18 -12.71 -9.40
C LYS A 6 12.35 -14.00 -9.40
N ASN A 7 11.42 -14.07 -10.34
CA ASN A 7 10.58 -15.24 -10.64
C ASN A 7 9.88 -15.83 -9.40
N LEU A 8 9.43 -14.95 -8.49
CA LEU A 8 8.89 -15.36 -7.21
C LEU A 8 7.53 -16.01 -7.35
N THR A 9 7.42 -17.26 -6.90
CA THR A 9 6.19 -18.06 -6.93
C THR A 9 5.87 -18.57 -5.54
N LYS A 10 4.58 -18.53 -5.16
CA LYS A 10 4.07 -19.07 -3.89
C LYS A 10 2.71 -19.71 -4.08
N THR A 11 2.59 -20.94 -3.59
CA THR A 11 1.36 -21.72 -3.61
C THR A 11 0.94 -22.08 -2.18
N PHE A 12 -0.35 -22.06 -1.90
CA PHE A 12 -0.95 -22.55 -0.65
C PHE A 12 -2.06 -23.52 -1.02
N ASP A 13 -2.01 -24.72 -0.49
CA ASP A 13 -3.04 -25.77 -0.69
C ASP A 13 -3.44 -25.96 -2.17
N GLY A 14 -2.47 -25.92 -3.06
CA GLY A 14 -2.66 -26.05 -4.52
C GLY A 14 -3.08 -24.76 -5.23
N ALA A 15 -3.43 -23.70 -4.53
CA ALA A 15 -3.78 -22.39 -5.10
C ALA A 15 -2.56 -21.49 -5.20
N LYS A 16 -2.26 -20.98 -6.40
CA LYS A 16 -1.15 -20.03 -6.62
C LYS A 16 -1.52 -18.65 -6.10
N ALA A 17 -0.87 -18.21 -5.02
CA ALA A 17 -1.00 -16.88 -4.47
C ALA A 17 -0.11 -15.85 -5.21
N LEU A 18 1.07 -16.29 -5.68
CA LEU A 18 1.95 -15.51 -6.56
C LEU A 18 2.49 -16.42 -7.67
N THR A 19 2.65 -15.88 -8.88
CA THR A 19 3.14 -16.61 -10.04
C THR A 19 4.18 -15.78 -10.78
N ASN A 20 5.45 -16.22 -10.74
CA ASN A 20 6.56 -15.64 -11.49
C ASN A 20 6.70 -14.11 -11.34
N VAL A 21 6.52 -13.60 -10.14
CA VAL A 21 6.62 -12.16 -9.87
C VAL A 21 8.07 -11.72 -9.97
N SER A 22 8.34 -10.75 -10.85
CA SER A 22 9.69 -10.20 -11.04
C SER A 22 9.60 -8.67 -11.06
N VAL A 23 10.37 -8.01 -10.18
CA VAL A 23 10.46 -6.56 -10.13
C VAL A 23 11.79 -6.12 -9.50
N THR A 24 12.31 -5.00 -9.96
CA THR A 24 13.48 -4.34 -9.39
C THR A 24 13.08 -2.99 -8.83
N LEU A 25 13.42 -2.73 -7.58
CA LEU A 25 13.10 -1.51 -6.85
C LEU A 25 14.40 -0.82 -6.44
N ASN A 26 14.50 0.47 -6.74
CA ASN A 26 15.54 1.39 -6.29
C ASN A 26 14.97 2.30 -5.18
N PRO A 27 15.73 3.20 -4.55
CA PRO A 27 15.16 4.19 -3.64
C PRO A 27 13.98 4.93 -4.26
N GLY A 28 12.90 5.05 -3.51
CA GLY A 28 11.63 5.64 -3.94
C GLY A 28 10.42 4.99 -3.27
N VAL A 29 9.24 5.51 -3.55
CA VAL A 29 7.95 5.04 -3.01
C VAL A 29 7.17 4.26 -4.04
N TYR A 30 6.82 3.03 -3.72
CA TYR A 30 6.09 2.09 -4.57
C TYR A 30 4.72 1.78 -3.98
N GLY A 31 3.66 2.15 -4.70
CA GLY A 31 2.30 1.75 -4.37
C GLY A 31 1.99 0.36 -4.93
N LEU A 32 1.62 -0.58 -4.08
CA LEU A 32 1.16 -1.91 -4.50
C LEU A 32 -0.37 -1.92 -4.56
N LEU A 33 -0.90 -1.77 -5.77
CA LEU A 33 -2.33 -1.75 -6.05
C LEU A 33 -2.82 -3.16 -6.38
N GLY A 34 -3.94 -3.58 -5.78
CA GLY A 34 -4.53 -4.89 -6.04
C GLY A 34 -5.79 -5.14 -5.23
N ALA A 35 -6.70 -5.93 -5.78
CA ALA A 35 -7.91 -6.36 -5.07
C ALA A 35 -7.58 -7.26 -3.86
N ASN A 36 -8.55 -7.49 -2.99
CA ASN A 36 -8.40 -8.48 -1.92
C ASN A 36 -8.14 -9.87 -2.53
N GLY A 37 -7.18 -10.59 -1.97
CA GLY A 37 -6.76 -11.89 -2.51
C GLY A 37 -5.82 -11.81 -3.73
N SER A 38 -5.40 -10.63 -4.19
CA SER A 38 -4.47 -10.51 -5.32
C SER A 38 -3.04 -10.98 -5.03
N GLY A 39 -2.67 -11.21 -3.76
CA GLY A 39 -1.35 -11.66 -3.34
C GLY A 39 -0.47 -10.62 -2.64
N LYS A 40 -0.96 -9.38 -2.36
CA LYS A 40 -0.18 -8.29 -1.73
C LYS A 40 0.46 -8.72 -0.40
N THR A 41 -0.35 -9.18 0.55
CA THR A 41 0.14 -9.63 1.86
C THR A 41 1.09 -10.83 1.75
N THR A 42 0.87 -11.73 0.78
CA THR A 42 1.78 -12.84 0.48
C THR A 42 3.13 -12.32 0.01
N LEU A 43 3.14 -11.37 -0.93
CA LEU A 43 4.37 -10.73 -1.41
C LEU A 43 5.13 -10.06 -0.26
N PHE A 44 4.46 -9.31 0.59
CA PHE A 44 5.07 -8.66 1.76
C PHE A 44 5.66 -9.67 2.74
N ARG A 45 4.92 -10.76 3.05
CA ARG A 45 5.42 -11.82 3.95
C ARG A 45 6.66 -12.53 3.39
N LEU A 46 6.75 -12.69 2.09
CA LEU A 46 7.93 -13.23 1.40
C LEU A 46 9.12 -12.28 1.50
N ILE A 47 8.92 -10.98 1.22
CA ILE A 47 9.99 -9.99 1.32
C ILE A 47 10.46 -9.87 2.79
N CYS A 48 9.54 -9.92 3.74
CA CYS A 48 9.88 -9.85 5.18
C CYS A 48 10.51 -11.15 5.73
N GLY A 49 10.63 -12.21 4.94
CA GLY A 49 11.15 -13.50 5.37
C GLY A 49 10.26 -14.21 6.40
N VAL A 50 8.95 -13.86 6.47
CA VAL A 50 7.96 -14.51 7.34
C VAL A 50 7.56 -15.88 6.79
N ILE A 51 7.51 -16.00 5.46
CA ILE A 51 7.28 -17.25 4.74
C ILE A 51 8.34 -17.42 3.65
N LYS A 52 8.58 -18.67 3.21
CA LYS A 52 9.52 -18.98 2.13
C LYS A 52 8.79 -19.10 0.80
N ALA A 53 9.44 -18.67 -0.27
CA ALA A 53 8.99 -18.88 -1.64
C ALA A 53 9.12 -20.36 -2.02
N ASP A 54 8.29 -20.81 -2.96
CA ASP A 54 8.42 -22.14 -3.54
C ASP A 54 9.41 -22.12 -4.71
N GLU A 55 9.43 -21.00 -5.47
CA GLU A 55 10.38 -20.76 -6.55
C GLU A 55 10.81 -19.28 -6.57
N GLY A 56 11.96 -19.04 -7.19
CA GLY A 56 12.52 -17.70 -7.31
C GLY A 56 13.29 -17.27 -6.07
N LYS A 57 13.69 -16.00 -6.03
CA LYS A 57 14.48 -15.44 -4.94
C LYS A 57 14.30 -13.93 -4.82
N ILE A 58 14.66 -13.41 -3.66
CA ILE A 58 14.71 -11.98 -3.36
C ILE A 58 16.16 -11.61 -3.08
N ILE A 59 16.64 -10.58 -3.76
CA ILE A 59 18.04 -10.15 -3.71
C ILE A 59 18.05 -8.69 -3.19
N TYR A 60 18.85 -8.45 -2.17
CA TYR A 60 19.10 -7.12 -1.65
C TYR A 60 20.58 -6.76 -1.83
N ASN A 61 20.85 -5.65 -2.53
CA ASN A 61 22.21 -5.18 -2.85
C ASN A 61 23.13 -6.26 -3.46
N GLY A 62 22.57 -7.18 -4.26
CA GLY A 62 23.29 -8.26 -4.93
C GLY A 62 23.34 -9.58 -4.15
N GLU A 63 22.93 -9.61 -2.88
CA GLU A 63 22.89 -10.80 -2.04
C GLU A 63 21.48 -11.37 -1.90
N ASP A 64 21.34 -12.69 -1.97
CA ASP A 64 20.08 -13.37 -1.71
C ASP A 64 19.74 -13.25 -0.21
N ILE A 65 18.58 -12.69 0.11
CA ILE A 65 18.18 -12.44 1.50
C ILE A 65 18.05 -13.72 2.34
N SER A 66 17.85 -14.88 1.69
CA SER A 66 17.76 -16.17 2.37
C SER A 66 19.11 -16.67 2.91
N LEU A 67 20.23 -16.16 2.38
CA LEU A 67 21.58 -16.52 2.82
C LEU A 67 22.03 -15.73 4.04
N ASN A 68 21.45 -14.54 4.28
CA ASN A 68 21.76 -13.68 5.42
C ASN A 68 20.51 -12.95 5.91
N GLU A 69 19.55 -13.70 6.44
CA GLU A 69 18.26 -13.18 6.90
C GLU A 69 18.43 -12.14 8.03
N GLU A 70 19.43 -12.31 8.91
CA GLU A 70 19.65 -11.40 10.03
C GLU A 70 20.08 -10.01 9.52
N MET A 71 21.01 -9.98 8.58
CA MET A 71 21.45 -8.74 7.94
C MET A 71 20.28 -8.03 7.27
N PHE A 72 19.47 -8.73 6.46
CA PHE A 72 18.33 -8.10 5.81
C PHE A 72 17.28 -7.60 6.81
N ARG A 73 16.99 -8.37 7.88
CA ARG A 73 16.09 -7.93 8.96
C ARG A 73 16.59 -6.69 9.70
N SER A 74 17.91 -6.46 9.75
CA SER A 74 18.48 -5.26 10.40
C SER A 74 18.17 -3.98 9.62
N VAL A 75 18.01 -4.06 8.30
CA VAL A 75 17.70 -2.93 7.40
C VAL A 75 16.23 -2.88 6.99
N LEU A 76 15.40 -3.81 7.48
CA LEU A 76 13.99 -3.91 7.16
C LEU A 76 13.12 -3.31 8.27
N GLY A 77 12.17 -2.45 7.89
CA GLY A 77 11.02 -2.04 8.68
C GLY A 77 9.74 -2.64 8.12
N PHE A 78 8.85 -3.12 8.98
CA PHE A 78 7.59 -3.72 8.56
C PHE A 78 6.43 -3.30 9.47
N LEU A 79 5.37 -2.82 8.86
CA LEU A 79 4.05 -2.64 9.46
C LEU A 79 3.08 -3.63 8.81
N PRO A 80 2.66 -4.69 9.48
CA PRO A 80 1.63 -5.61 8.97
C PRO A 80 0.23 -4.97 9.07
N GLN A 81 -0.72 -5.46 8.28
CA GLN A 81 -2.12 -5.03 8.31
C GLN A 81 -2.72 -5.19 9.70
N ASP A 82 -2.51 -6.36 10.33
CA ASP A 82 -2.90 -6.63 11.71
C ASP A 82 -1.71 -6.42 12.65
N PHE A 83 -1.56 -5.20 13.11
CA PHE A 83 -0.49 -4.83 14.03
C PHE A 83 -0.84 -5.18 15.47
N SER A 84 -0.08 -6.12 16.05
CA SER A 84 -0.25 -6.56 17.44
C SER A 84 0.59 -5.71 18.40
N TYR A 85 0.04 -5.41 19.57
CA TYR A 85 0.69 -4.63 20.63
C TYR A 85 0.34 -5.17 22.01
N TYR A 86 1.18 -4.87 22.99
CA TYR A 86 0.90 -5.17 24.40
C TYR A 86 -0.04 -4.11 24.97
N ALA A 87 -1.30 -4.44 25.16
CA ALA A 87 -2.37 -3.52 25.54
C ALA A 87 -2.09 -2.71 26.83
N ASP A 88 -1.37 -3.30 27.79
CA ASP A 88 -1.01 -2.67 29.06
C ASP A 88 0.33 -1.92 29.04
N PHE A 89 1.08 -1.96 27.94
CA PHE A 89 2.25 -1.11 27.79
C PHE A 89 1.82 0.32 27.46
N THR A 90 2.65 1.28 27.86
CA THR A 90 2.57 2.65 27.35
C THR A 90 3.19 2.72 25.95
N GLY A 91 2.89 3.75 25.16
CA GLY A 91 3.50 3.93 23.84
C GLY A 91 5.03 3.93 23.93
N LEU A 92 5.60 4.68 24.88
CA LEU A 92 7.07 4.69 25.07
C LEU A 92 7.63 3.32 25.49
N LYS A 93 6.96 2.63 26.42
CA LYS A 93 7.41 1.27 26.84
C LYS A 93 7.39 0.30 25.68
N PHE A 94 6.38 0.38 24.80
CA PHE A 94 6.30 -0.44 23.60
C PHE A 94 7.45 -0.12 22.63
N MET A 95 7.72 1.14 22.35
CA MET A 95 8.81 1.56 21.47
C MET A 95 10.18 1.10 22.00
N LEU A 96 10.41 1.22 23.31
CA LEU A 96 11.65 0.73 23.95
C LEU A 96 11.78 -0.80 23.85
N TYR A 97 10.68 -1.54 23.96
CA TYR A 97 10.65 -2.98 23.77
C TYR A 97 11.05 -3.37 22.34
N ILE A 98 10.45 -2.71 21.32
CA ILE A 98 10.80 -2.95 19.92
C ILE A 98 12.26 -2.54 19.64
N ALA A 99 12.71 -1.40 20.19
CA ALA A 99 14.11 -0.96 20.08
C ALA A 99 15.09 -2.04 20.59
N ALA A 100 14.77 -2.63 21.74
CA ALA A 100 15.59 -3.72 22.31
C ALA A 100 15.62 -4.96 21.39
N LEU A 101 14.49 -5.35 20.80
CA LEU A 101 14.42 -6.45 19.82
C LEU A 101 15.26 -6.18 18.57
N LYS A 102 15.39 -4.90 18.18
CA LYS A 102 16.22 -4.44 17.06
C LYS A 102 17.68 -4.14 17.46
N GLY A 103 18.09 -4.50 18.69
CA GLY A 103 19.46 -4.34 19.16
C GLY A 103 19.83 -2.95 19.69
N LEU A 104 18.90 -1.96 19.66
CA LEU A 104 19.15 -0.64 20.25
C LEU A 104 19.01 -0.71 21.77
N ARG A 105 19.94 -0.08 22.50
CA ARG A 105 19.97 -0.13 23.98
C ARG A 105 20.20 1.24 24.61
N GLY A 106 19.82 1.34 25.87
CA GLY A 106 20.16 2.46 26.74
C GLY A 106 19.64 3.82 26.22
N LYS A 107 20.54 4.81 26.22
CA LYS A 107 20.22 6.20 25.84
C LYS A 107 19.76 6.31 24.38
N LEU A 108 20.39 5.58 23.47
CA LEU A 108 20.06 5.60 22.04
C LEU A 108 18.63 5.09 21.79
N ALA A 109 18.25 3.95 22.39
CA ALA A 109 16.89 3.40 22.28
C ALA A 109 15.83 4.41 22.77
N LYS A 110 16.10 5.08 23.91
CA LYS A 110 15.17 6.08 24.46
C LYS A 110 15.07 7.30 23.57
N GLN A 111 16.20 7.83 23.11
CA GLN A 111 16.22 9.00 22.21
C GLN A 111 15.46 8.69 20.92
N ARG A 112 15.79 7.60 20.24
CA ARG A 112 15.13 7.20 18.98
C ARG A 112 13.63 6.96 19.16
N SER A 113 13.22 6.33 20.27
CA SER A 113 11.81 6.11 20.57
C SER A 113 11.04 7.42 20.75
N LEU A 114 11.62 8.42 21.43
CA LEU A 114 11.01 9.73 21.64
C LEU A 114 10.91 10.52 20.32
N GLU A 115 11.98 10.52 19.52
CA GLU A 115 11.99 11.15 18.20
C GLU A 115 10.89 10.60 17.29
N LEU A 116 10.73 9.27 17.24
CA LEU A 116 9.71 8.64 16.41
C LEU A 116 8.29 8.86 16.94
N LEU A 117 8.09 8.86 18.26
CA LEU A 117 6.80 9.21 18.85
C LEU A 117 6.42 10.67 18.56
N ASP A 118 7.39 11.57 18.53
CA ASP A 118 7.18 12.96 18.13
C ASP A 118 6.82 13.08 16.66
N LEU A 119 7.59 12.42 15.80
CA LEU A 119 7.40 12.40 14.35
C LEU A 119 5.98 11.95 13.95
N VAL A 120 5.42 10.95 14.66
CA VAL A 120 4.05 10.48 14.42
C VAL A 120 3.00 11.20 15.25
N GLY A 121 3.36 12.25 16.01
CA GLY A 121 2.46 13.08 16.81
C GLY A 121 1.85 12.33 18.01
N LEU A 122 2.64 11.51 18.69
CA LEU A 122 2.26 10.78 19.91
C LEU A 122 3.04 11.18 21.15
N SER A 123 3.80 12.30 21.11
CA SER A 123 4.63 12.78 22.23
C SER A 123 3.87 12.93 23.53
N GLU A 124 2.71 13.59 23.51
CA GLU A 124 1.88 13.81 24.70
C GLU A 124 1.19 12.54 25.21
N GLN A 125 1.00 11.53 24.32
CA GLN A 125 0.34 10.28 24.65
C GLN A 125 1.31 9.15 24.97
N LYS A 126 2.62 9.39 24.93
CA LYS A 126 3.67 8.36 25.11
C LYS A 126 3.55 7.54 26.39
N ASP A 127 3.05 8.15 27.46
CA ASP A 127 2.89 7.52 28.78
C ASP A 127 1.50 6.92 29.00
N LYS A 128 0.56 7.09 28.04
CA LYS A 128 -0.77 6.50 28.08
C LYS A 128 -0.71 5.03 27.64
N LYS A 129 -1.47 4.15 28.31
CA LYS A 129 -1.55 2.73 27.92
C LYS A 129 -2.18 2.57 26.53
N ILE A 130 -1.62 1.66 25.73
CA ILE A 130 -2.03 1.44 24.31
C ILE A 130 -3.48 0.99 24.21
N LYS A 131 -4.03 0.27 25.19
CA LYS A 131 -5.46 -0.07 25.22
C LYS A 131 -6.39 1.16 25.23
N LYS A 132 -5.88 2.33 25.61
CA LYS A 132 -6.63 3.60 25.60
C LYS A 132 -6.36 4.42 24.31
N TYR A 133 -5.56 3.92 23.37
CA TYR A 133 -5.30 4.59 22.09
C TYR A 133 -6.50 4.41 21.15
N SER A 134 -6.79 5.44 20.35
CA SER A 134 -7.70 5.30 19.20
C SER A 134 -7.09 4.40 18.13
N GLY A 135 -7.89 3.97 17.13
CA GLY A 135 -7.40 3.24 15.98
C GLY A 135 -6.25 3.97 15.27
N GLY A 136 -6.42 5.27 14.97
CA GLY A 136 -5.40 6.09 14.34
C GLY A 136 -4.14 6.26 15.21
N MET A 137 -4.26 6.38 16.53
CA MET A 137 -3.09 6.39 17.42
C MET A 137 -2.32 5.09 17.40
N LYS A 138 -3.01 3.93 17.34
CA LYS A 138 -2.38 2.62 17.24
C LYS A 138 -1.66 2.48 15.89
N GLN A 139 -2.29 2.91 14.82
CA GLN A 139 -1.69 2.89 13.48
C GLN A 139 -0.42 3.75 13.42
N ARG A 140 -0.45 4.95 13.96
CA ARG A 140 0.73 5.84 14.06
C ARG A 140 1.84 5.23 14.90
N LEU A 141 1.51 4.55 16.01
CA LEU A 141 2.49 3.80 16.80
C LEU A 141 3.11 2.65 15.99
N GLY A 142 2.29 1.96 15.18
CA GLY A 142 2.75 0.91 14.27
C GLY A 142 3.72 1.43 13.20
N ILE A 143 3.48 2.63 12.67
CA ILE A 143 4.41 3.28 11.75
C ILE A 143 5.73 3.63 12.47
N ALA A 144 5.66 4.20 13.67
CA ALA A 144 6.84 4.54 14.46
C ALA A 144 7.71 3.30 14.77
N GLN A 145 7.09 2.17 15.14
CA GLN A 145 7.82 0.94 15.41
C GLN A 145 8.50 0.37 14.17
N ALA A 146 7.88 0.48 12.98
CA ALA A 146 8.48 0.02 11.74
C ALA A 146 9.75 0.81 11.36
N MET A 147 9.88 2.03 11.89
CA MET A 147 11.00 2.95 11.63
C MET A 147 12.08 2.94 12.71
N ILE A 148 11.99 2.10 13.74
CA ILE A 148 12.82 2.18 14.95
C ILE A 148 14.32 2.03 14.67
N ASN A 149 14.69 1.14 13.75
CA ASN A 149 16.08 0.82 13.37
C ASN A 149 16.59 1.61 12.15
N ASP A 150 15.88 2.69 11.76
CA ASP A 150 16.16 3.48 10.56
C ASP A 150 16.31 2.60 9.29
N PRO A 151 15.25 1.88 8.90
CA PRO A 151 15.33 0.86 7.85
C PRO A 151 15.66 1.48 6.49
N GLU A 152 16.39 0.71 5.67
CA GLU A 152 16.62 1.02 4.26
C GLU A 152 15.45 0.54 3.38
N VAL A 153 14.79 -0.56 3.78
CA VAL A 153 13.57 -1.07 3.14
C VAL A 153 12.42 -0.98 4.13
N LEU A 154 11.36 -0.25 3.78
CA LEU A 154 10.18 -0.06 4.61
C LEU A 154 8.94 -0.62 3.91
N ILE A 155 8.29 -1.60 4.53
CA ILE A 155 7.07 -2.24 4.02
C ILE A 155 5.91 -1.88 4.92
N LEU A 156 4.84 -1.35 4.33
CA LEU A 156 3.66 -0.87 5.02
C LEU A 156 2.42 -1.51 4.41
N ASP A 157 1.78 -2.44 5.15
CA ASP A 157 0.56 -3.10 4.70
C ASP A 157 -0.66 -2.35 5.25
N GLU A 158 -1.41 -1.68 4.37
CA GLU A 158 -2.59 -0.86 4.68
C GLU A 158 -2.33 0.24 5.75
N PRO A 159 -1.29 1.09 5.60
CA PRO A 159 -0.85 2.00 6.66
C PRO A 159 -1.82 3.14 6.97
N THR A 160 -2.77 3.44 6.09
CA THR A 160 -3.71 4.57 6.21
C THR A 160 -5.10 4.18 6.69
N VAL A 161 -5.33 2.87 6.91
CA VAL A 161 -6.60 2.37 7.45
C VAL A 161 -6.82 2.92 8.86
N GLY A 162 -8.02 3.48 9.10
CA GLY A 162 -8.39 4.05 10.41
C GLY A 162 -7.79 5.42 10.72
N LEU A 163 -7.05 6.02 9.79
CA LEU A 163 -6.60 7.41 9.89
C LEU A 163 -7.69 8.37 9.38
N ASP A 164 -7.88 9.47 10.08
CA ASP A 164 -8.70 10.57 9.59
C ASP A 164 -8.00 11.34 8.44
N PRO A 165 -8.70 12.20 7.68
CA PRO A 165 -8.10 12.91 6.55
C PRO A 165 -6.86 13.75 6.92
N LYS A 166 -6.82 14.37 8.10
CA LYS A 166 -5.69 15.16 8.58
C LYS A 166 -4.48 14.27 8.89
N GLU A 167 -4.71 13.12 9.50
CA GLU A 167 -3.68 12.12 9.79
C GLU A 167 -3.12 11.50 8.50
N ARG A 168 -3.95 11.26 7.48
CA ARG A 168 -3.50 10.80 6.16
C ARG A 168 -2.57 11.81 5.48
N VAL A 169 -2.89 13.11 5.55
CA VAL A 169 -1.99 14.15 5.02
C VAL A 169 -0.65 14.14 5.73
N ARG A 170 -0.64 14.01 7.06
CA ARG A 170 0.60 13.90 7.84
C ARG A 170 1.41 12.65 7.46
N PHE A 171 0.74 11.51 7.30
CA PHE A 171 1.38 10.27 6.85
C PHE A 171 2.01 10.45 5.48
N ARG A 172 1.30 11.02 4.51
CA ARG A 172 1.82 11.29 3.16
C ARG A 172 3.08 12.15 3.20
N ASN A 173 3.05 13.25 3.95
CA ASN A 173 4.20 14.13 4.12
C ASN A 173 5.39 13.39 4.75
N LEU A 174 5.13 12.54 5.74
CA LEU A 174 6.15 11.72 6.37
C LEU A 174 6.80 10.76 5.34
N ILE A 175 6.00 10.00 4.60
CA ILE A 175 6.53 9.06 3.60
C ILE A 175 7.34 9.80 2.52
N SER A 176 6.83 10.91 2.01
CA SER A 176 7.56 11.75 1.05
C SER A 176 8.91 12.24 1.59
N SER A 177 9.00 12.60 2.87
CA SER A 177 10.27 13.04 3.48
C SER A 177 11.31 11.91 3.66
N LEU A 178 10.89 10.65 3.53
CA LEU A 178 11.75 9.48 3.69
C LEU A 178 12.19 8.85 2.35
N SER A 179 11.60 9.28 1.22
CA SER A 179 11.72 8.59 -0.07
C SER A 179 13.11 8.63 -0.68
N ASP A 180 13.90 9.69 -0.47
CA ASP A 180 15.17 9.93 -1.18
C ASP A 180 16.21 8.82 -1.00
N ASN A 181 16.23 8.16 0.15
CA ASN A 181 17.25 7.17 0.51
C ASN A 181 16.69 5.84 1.00
N LYS A 182 15.42 5.55 0.73
CA LYS A 182 14.76 4.32 1.18
C LYS A 182 13.94 3.69 0.06
N ILE A 183 13.82 2.37 0.09
CA ILE A 183 12.83 1.66 -0.71
C ILE A 183 11.58 1.50 0.16
N ILE A 184 10.51 2.21 -0.18
CA ILE A 184 9.25 2.18 0.55
C ILE A 184 8.21 1.48 -0.31
N ILE A 185 7.63 0.39 0.19
CA ILE A 185 6.56 -0.32 -0.50
C ILE A 185 5.33 -0.26 0.39
N LEU A 186 4.25 0.29 -0.11
CA LEU A 186 2.99 0.36 0.62
C LEU A 186 1.85 -0.26 -0.17
N SER A 187 1.02 -1.05 0.50
CA SER A 187 -0.26 -1.48 -0.02
C SER A 187 -1.35 -0.56 0.53
N THR A 188 -2.35 -0.30 -0.27
CA THR A 188 -3.60 0.30 0.20
C THR A 188 -4.72 0.05 -0.82
N HIS A 189 -5.95 -0.03 -0.32
CA HIS A 189 -7.15 0.02 -1.14
C HIS A 189 -7.64 1.47 -1.35
N ILE A 190 -6.99 2.45 -0.71
CA ILE A 190 -7.31 3.86 -0.86
C ILE A 190 -6.46 4.43 -1.98
N VAL A 191 -7.02 4.43 -3.16
CA VAL A 191 -6.37 4.80 -4.42
C VAL A 191 -5.74 6.20 -4.37
N SER A 192 -6.42 7.17 -3.73
CA SER A 192 -5.93 8.55 -3.59
C SER A 192 -4.65 8.68 -2.77
N ASP A 193 -4.39 7.73 -1.85
CA ASP A 193 -3.14 7.73 -1.09
C ASP A 193 -1.97 7.30 -1.98
N VAL A 194 -2.16 6.25 -2.80
CA VAL A 194 -1.17 5.82 -3.80
C VAL A 194 -0.85 6.94 -4.79
N GLU A 195 -1.89 7.58 -5.33
CA GLU A 195 -1.76 8.68 -6.30
C GLU A 195 -0.91 9.85 -5.78
N SER A 196 -1.02 10.10 -4.48
CA SER A 196 -0.41 11.29 -3.87
C SER A 196 1.06 11.11 -3.46
N ILE A 197 1.52 9.86 -3.23
CA ILE A 197 2.84 9.61 -2.60
C ILE A 197 3.73 8.65 -3.38
N SER A 198 3.18 7.88 -4.33
CA SER A 198 3.97 6.87 -5.03
C SER A 198 4.70 7.44 -6.24
N ASP A 199 5.98 7.16 -6.35
CA ASP A 199 6.77 7.43 -7.56
C ASP A 199 6.36 6.47 -8.68
N GLU A 200 6.15 5.20 -8.32
CA GLU A 200 5.65 4.16 -9.21
C GLU A 200 4.56 3.33 -8.53
N VAL A 201 3.66 2.79 -9.34
CA VAL A 201 2.60 1.87 -8.92
C VAL A 201 2.84 0.51 -9.56
N LEU A 202 2.72 -0.54 -8.75
CA LEU A 202 2.75 -1.94 -9.16
C LEU A 202 1.31 -2.46 -9.10
N VAL A 203 0.75 -2.87 -10.23
CA VAL A 203 -0.61 -3.44 -10.30
C VAL A 203 -0.50 -4.95 -10.18
N LEU A 204 -0.87 -5.49 -9.00
CA LEU A 204 -0.85 -6.93 -8.72
C LEU A 204 -2.26 -7.51 -8.85
N ASN A 205 -2.46 -8.40 -9.80
CA ASN A 205 -3.74 -9.07 -10.03
C ASN A 205 -3.55 -10.58 -10.15
N LYS A 206 -4.33 -11.36 -9.38
CA LYS A 206 -4.31 -12.83 -9.38
C LYS A 206 -2.87 -13.40 -9.28
N GLY A 207 -2.05 -12.80 -8.41
CA GLY A 207 -0.68 -13.23 -8.15
C GLY A 207 0.37 -12.81 -9.18
N VAL A 208 0.03 -11.97 -10.17
CA VAL A 208 0.93 -11.52 -11.23
C VAL A 208 0.98 -9.99 -11.25
N ILE A 209 2.17 -9.40 -11.45
CA ILE A 209 2.29 -7.97 -11.75
C ILE A 209 1.83 -7.77 -13.20
N GLN A 210 0.66 -7.16 -13.36
CA GLN A 210 0.02 -6.90 -14.65
C GLN A 210 0.60 -5.66 -15.33
N ASP A 211 0.95 -4.65 -14.53
CA ASP A 211 1.46 -3.38 -15.02
C ASP A 211 2.32 -2.69 -13.97
N ARG A 212 3.20 -1.78 -14.44
CA ARG A 212 4.10 -1.01 -13.59
C ARG A 212 4.42 0.33 -14.25
N GLY A 213 4.44 1.40 -13.46
CA GLY A 213 4.87 2.71 -13.96
C GLY A 213 4.43 3.84 -13.03
N SER A 214 4.79 5.06 -13.40
CA SER A 214 4.22 6.23 -12.74
C SER A 214 2.70 6.30 -12.97
N VAL A 215 1.97 6.96 -12.08
CA VAL A 215 0.52 7.14 -12.22
C VAL A 215 0.16 7.65 -13.62
N ASN A 216 0.89 8.66 -14.11
CA ASN A 216 0.63 9.23 -15.43
C ASN A 216 0.87 8.23 -16.58
N GLN A 217 1.85 7.33 -16.47
CA GLN A 217 2.07 6.28 -17.48
C GLN A 217 0.94 5.28 -17.48
N LEU A 218 0.51 4.81 -16.30
CA LEU A 218 -0.57 3.83 -16.18
C LEU A 218 -1.92 4.39 -16.67
N LEU A 219 -2.21 5.65 -16.39
CA LEU A 219 -3.46 6.30 -16.82
C LEU A 219 -3.55 6.43 -18.36
N LYS A 220 -2.42 6.55 -19.06
CA LYS A 220 -2.41 6.53 -20.53
C LYS A 220 -2.94 5.22 -21.12
N ASN A 221 -2.74 4.09 -20.41
CA ASN A 221 -3.23 2.78 -20.86
C ASN A 221 -4.75 2.69 -20.91
N ILE A 222 -5.46 3.57 -20.19
CA ILE A 222 -6.92 3.62 -20.12
C ILE A 222 -7.50 4.95 -20.60
N GLU A 223 -6.69 5.86 -21.16
CA GLU A 223 -7.10 7.21 -21.55
C GLU A 223 -8.34 7.23 -22.44
N ASN A 224 -8.45 6.27 -23.38
CA ASN A 224 -9.57 6.17 -24.31
C ASN A 224 -10.72 5.27 -23.81
N SER A 225 -10.68 4.85 -22.55
CA SER A 225 -11.66 3.90 -22.00
C SER A 225 -12.55 4.48 -20.92
N VAL A 226 -12.44 5.79 -20.62
CA VAL A 226 -13.22 6.44 -19.57
C VAL A 226 -14.21 7.44 -20.20
N TRP A 227 -15.48 7.29 -19.84
CA TRP A 227 -16.58 8.04 -20.41
C TRP A 227 -17.49 8.60 -19.33
N GLU A 228 -18.06 9.78 -19.55
CA GLU A 228 -19.16 10.31 -18.78
C GLU A 228 -20.45 10.30 -19.63
N VAL A 229 -21.51 9.74 -19.05
CA VAL A 229 -22.83 9.65 -19.67
C VAL A 229 -23.85 10.32 -18.78
N ARG A 230 -24.53 11.33 -19.28
CA ARG A 230 -25.69 11.94 -18.61
C ARG A 230 -26.93 11.13 -18.95
N THR A 231 -27.66 10.69 -17.93
CA THR A 231 -28.86 9.85 -18.08
C THR A 231 -29.88 10.15 -16.96
N THR A 232 -31.07 9.59 -17.05
CA THR A 232 -32.09 9.72 -16.02
C THR A 232 -31.94 8.59 -14.97
N GLN A 233 -32.50 8.80 -13.77
CA GLN A 233 -32.52 7.75 -12.73
C GLN A 233 -33.20 6.45 -13.22
N ARG A 234 -34.17 6.57 -14.13
CA ARG A 234 -34.90 5.43 -14.67
C ARG A 234 -34.03 4.59 -15.61
N GLU A 235 -33.25 5.24 -16.46
CA GLU A 235 -32.42 4.59 -17.48
C GLU A 235 -31.07 4.11 -16.89
N MET A 236 -30.63 4.70 -15.79
CA MET A 236 -29.38 4.36 -15.10
C MET A 236 -29.23 2.85 -14.85
N LYS A 237 -30.33 2.15 -14.50
CA LYS A 237 -30.32 0.71 -14.21
C LYS A 237 -29.79 -0.13 -15.39
N SER A 238 -30.06 0.25 -16.61
CA SER A 238 -29.60 -0.46 -17.82
C SER A 238 -28.08 -0.39 -17.97
N TYR A 239 -27.47 0.73 -17.57
CA TYR A 239 -26.02 0.88 -17.63
C TYR A 239 -25.29 -0.01 -16.62
N TYR A 240 -25.84 -0.22 -15.41
CA TYR A 240 -25.23 -1.11 -14.41
C TYR A 240 -25.15 -2.57 -14.86
N HIS A 241 -26.10 -3.03 -15.70
CA HIS A 241 -26.07 -4.38 -16.26
C HIS A 241 -25.08 -4.55 -17.42
N SER A 242 -24.70 -3.45 -18.07
CA SER A 242 -23.94 -3.52 -19.33
C SER A 242 -22.50 -3.02 -19.19
N PHE A 243 -22.21 -2.20 -18.17
CA PHE A 243 -20.93 -1.50 -18.07
C PHE A 243 -20.40 -1.47 -16.64
N SER A 244 -19.08 -1.34 -16.50
CA SER A 244 -18.44 -1.04 -15.22
C SER A 244 -18.56 0.47 -14.95
N ILE A 245 -19.26 0.82 -13.87
CA ILE A 245 -19.45 2.20 -13.43
C ILE A 245 -18.47 2.49 -12.31
N SER A 246 -17.57 3.45 -12.51
CA SER A 246 -16.58 3.85 -11.50
C SER A 246 -17.12 4.92 -10.56
N ASN A 247 -18.02 5.76 -11.02
CA ASN A 247 -18.64 6.80 -10.20
C ASN A 247 -20.01 7.19 -10.74
N GLN A 248 -20.84 7.75 -9.86
CA GLN A 248 -22.10 8.38 -10.21
C GLN A 248 -22.27 9.71 -9.46
N LYS A 249 -22.80 10.71 -10.13
CA LYS A 249 -23.09 12.02 -9.56
C LYS A 249 -24.52 12.43 -9.92
N TYR A 250 -25.27 12.86 -8.92
CA TYR A 250 -26.62 13.38 -9.14
C TYR A 250 -26.55 14.90 -9.44
N GLU A 251 -27.18 15.33 -10.50
CA GLU A 251 -27.29 16.75 -10.94
C GLU A 251 -28.73 17.10 -11.20
N GLY A 252 -29.47 17.47 -10.15
CA GLY A 252 -30.94 17.67 -10.23
C GLY A 252 -31.65 16.35 -10.50
N ASP A 253 -32.43 16.29 -11.58
CA ASP A 253 -33.16 15.08 -12.01
C ASP A 253 -32.28 14.11 -12.83
N ASP A 254 -31.13 14.59 -13.29
CA ASP A 254 -30.18 13.80 -14.07
C ASP A 254 -29.15 13.11 -13.21
N VAL A 255 -28.54 12.05 -13.75
CA VAL A 255 -27.42 11.34 -13.21
C VAL A 255 -26.29 11.33 -14.23
N VAL A 256 -25.09 11.72 -13.81
CA VAL A 256 -23.87 11.56 -14.58
C VAL A 256 -23.18 10.28 -14.13
N LEU A 257 -23.08 9.32 -15.03
CA LEU A 257 -22.39 8.05 -14.82
C LEU A 257 -20.99 8.12 -15.39
N ARG A 258 -19.99 7.71 -14.60
CA ARG A 258 -18.62 7.54 -15.06
C ARG A 258 -18.40 6.06 -15.38
N ILE A 259 -18.12 5.76 -16.65
CA ILE A 259 -18.15 4.41 -17.22
C ILE A 259 -16.79 4.04 -17.77
N ILE A 260 -16.35 2.81 -17.49
CA ILE A 260 -15.14 2.23 -18.07
C ILE A 260 -15.54 1.27 -19.19
N SER A 261 -15.21 1.66 -20.42
CA SER A 261 -15.53 0.87 -21.62
C SER A 261 -14.53 1.16 -22.74
N ALA A 262 -14.06 0.11 -23.41
CA ALA A 262 -13.22 0.25 -24.61
C ALA A 262 -13.98 0.85 -25.81
N LYS A 263 -15.32 0.80 -25.80
CA LYS A 263 -16.18 1.39 -26.83
C LYS A 263 -17.04 2.48 -26.21
N LYS A 264 -17.39 3.49 -27.00
CA LYS A 264 -18.31 4.56 -26.60
C LYS A 264 -19.64 3.97 -26.11
N PRO A 265 -20.02 4.14 -24.81
CA PRO A 265 -21.18 3.44 -24.24
C PRO A 265 -22.54 3.96 -24.69
N ALA A 266 -22.61 5.23 -25.15
CA ALA A 266 -23.82 5.86 -25.65
C ALA A 266 -23.49 7.02 -26.60
N ASN A 267 -24.47 7.45 -27.43
CA ASN A 267 -24.26 8.55 -28.37
C ASN A 267 -23.88 9.86 -27.66
N ASN A 268 -24.47 10.12 -26.49
CA ASN A 268 -24.21 11.29 -25.66
C ASN A 268 -23.04 11.14 -24.70
N ALA A 269 -22.30 10.02 -24.77
CA ALA A 269 -21.11 9.82 -23.94
C ALA A 269 -20.00 10.80 -24.35
N VAL A 270 -19.38 11.43 -23.35
CA VAL A 270 -18.24 12.33 -23.49
C VAL A 270 -17.02 11.65 -22.87
N GLN A 271 -15.89 11.72 -23.56
CA GLN A 271 -14.64 11.19 -23.02
C GLN A 271 -14.21 11.99 -21.80
N ALA A 272 -13.83 11.30 -20.71
CA ALA A 272 -13.38 11.90 -19.46
C ALA A 272 -11.91 11.59 -19.20
N LYS A 273 -11.22 12.51 -18.54
CA LYS A 273 -9.84 12.26 -18.11
C LYS A 273 -9.82 11.12 -17.09
N ALA A 274 -9.03 10.09 -17.38
CA ALA A 274 -8.86 8.94 -16.49
C ALA A 274 -8.22 9.32 -15.14
N ASN A 275 -8.61 8.62 -14.09
CA ASN A 275 -8.01 8.68 -12.76
C ASN A 275 -7.65 7.27 -12.26
N LEU A 276 -6.99 7.18 -11.11
CA LEU A 276 -6.53 5.90 -10.55
C LEU A 276 -7.68 4.99 -10.08
N GLU A 277 -8.86 5.53 -9.73
CA GLU A 277 -10.04 4.71 -9.41
C GLU A 277 -10.57 4.00 -10.68
N ASP A 278 -10.53 4.69 -11.82
CA ASP A 278 -10.87 4.08 -13.11
C ASP A 278 -9.88 2.97 -13.48
N LEU A 279 -8.58 3.23 -13.26
CA LEU A 279 -7.52 2.23 -13.47
C LEU A 279 -7.73 1.00 -12.59
N TYR A 280 -8.03 1.22 -11.31
CA TYR A 280 -8.33 0.13 -10.38
C TYR A 280 -9.47 -0.74 -10.91
N LEU A 281 -10.58 -0.13 -11.27
CA LEU A 281 -11.73 -0.87 -11.81
C LEU A 281 -11.46 -1.48 -13.19
N TYR A 282 -10.59 -0.88 -13.98
CA TYR A 282 -10.17 -1.45 -15.27
C TYR A 282 -9.44 -2.80 -15.09
N TYR A 283 -8.51 -2.88 -14.13
CA TYR A 283 -7.74 -4.11 -13.88
C TYR A 283 -8.47 -5.14 -13.00
N PHE A 284 -9.34 -4.69 -12.10
CA PHE A 284 -9.97 -5.55 -11.08
C PHE A 284 -11.47 -5.73 -11.30
N ARG A 285 -11.92 -5.60 -12.56
CA ARG A 285 -13.30 -5.91 -12.92
C ARG A 285 -13.65 -7.30 -12.43
N THR A 286 -14.69 -7.41 -11.61
CA THR A 286 -15.47 -8.63 -11.50
C THR A 286 -16.21 -8.78 -12.82
N GLU A 287 -15.93 -9.84 -13.59
CA GLU A 287 -16.80 -10.24 -14.70
C GLU A 287 -18.17 -10.52 -14.09
N PHE A 288 -19.16 -9.70 -14.43
CA PHE A 288 -20.55 -9.93 -14.04
C PHE A 288 -21.17 -10.93 -15.00
#